data_567bdab33318a524c4b6e90ffe400c92
#
_entry.id   567bdab33318a524c4b6e90ffe400c92
#
_cell.length_a   1.000
_cell.length_b   1.000
_cell.length_c   1.000
_cell.angle_alpha   90.00
_cell.angle_beta   90.00
_cell.angle_gamma   90.00
#
_symmetry.space_group_name_H-M   'P 1'
#
loop_
_entity.id
_entity.type
_entity.pdbx_description
1 polymer ?
#
loop_
_entity_poly.entity_id
_entity_poly.type
_entity_poly.pdbx_seq_one_letter_code
_entity_poly.pdbx_strand_id
1 'polypeptide(L)'
;MSYPQLDLAKASVQVVMQTNHGDITLALFPKLAPKTVENFVGLAKKSYYDGVIFHRVISDFMIQGGDPDGNGTGGTSLWGKPFADEFSNQLFNLRGALSMANAGPNTNGSQFFIVQNKNVPKRILSQMKHVGYPEAIIEAYRQGGTPWLDGHHTVFGQVTTGLEVVDEIAKVKRDAMDKPLDDVVINTITVTEA
;
A
#
# COMPACT_ATOMS: atom_id res chain seq x y z
N MET A 1 -2.09 14.41 -18.76
CA MET A 1 -1.22 13.77 -17.76
C MET A 1 -1.70 12.33 -17.62
N SER A 2 -0.81 11.35 -17.58
CA SER A 2 -1.17 9.93 -17.45
C SER A 2 -1.12 9.53 -15.97
N TYR A 3 -2.10 8.76 -15.52
CA TYR A 3 -2.16 8.22 -14.17
C TYR A 3 -1.97 6.71 -14.25
N PRO A 4 -0.79 6.18 -13.92
CA PRO A 4 -0.50 4.76 -14.13
C PRO A 4 -1.38 3.82 -13.31
N GLN A 5 -1.94 4.28 -12.19
CA GLN A 5 -2.91 3.50 -11.41
C GLN A 5 -4.23 3.25 -12.15
N LEU A 6 -4.55 4.03 -13.18
CA LEU A 6 -5.74 3.87 -14.01
C LEU A 6 -5.48 3.05 -15.30
N ASP A 7 -4.20 2.70 -15.58
CA ASP A 7 -3.78 1.91 -16.75
C ASP A 7 -2.67 0.93 -16.34
N LEU A 8 -3.05 -0.07 -15.56
CA LEU A 8 -2.13 -1.03 -14.93
C LEU A 8 -1.47 -2.00 -15.91
N ALA A 9 -1.99 -2.12 -17.15
CA ALA A 9 -1.42 -2.99 -18.17
C ALA A 9 0.00 -2.59 -18.62
N LYS A 10 0.41 -1.36 -18.33
CA LYS A 10 1.72 -0.80 -18.68
C LYS A 10 2.77 -0.89 -17.57
N ALA A 11 2.45 -1.54 -16.46
CA ALA A 11 3.39 -1.67 -15.35
C ALA A 11 4.54 -2.61 -15.73
N SER A 12 5.78 -2.15 -15.52
CA SER A 12 6.99 -2.92 -15.83
C SER A 12 7.47 -3.81 -14.68
N VAL A 13 6.95 -3.61 -13.48
CA VAL A 13 7.28 -4.42 -12.30
C VAL A 13 5.99 -4.91 -11.67
N GLN A 14 5.88 -6.20 -11.46
CA GLN A 14 4.78 -6.82 -10.76
C GLN A 14 5.29 -7.67 -9.61
N VAL A 15 4.52 -7.75 -8.54
CA VAL A 15 4.78 -8.63 -7.42
C VAL A 15 3.52 -9.43 -7.08
N VAL A 16 3.72 -10.68 -6.67
CA VAL A 16 2.67 -11.51 -6.10
C VAL A 16 2.98 -11.71 -4.62
N MET A 17 2.14 -11.17 -3.78
CA MET A 17 2.18 -11.37 -2.33
C MET A 17 1.28 -12.54 -1.99
N GLN A 18 1.89 -13.68 -1.67
CA GLN A 18 1.16 -14.88 -1.27
C GLN A 18 0.89 -14.82 0.22
N THR A 19 -0.38 -14.83 0.60
CA THR A 19 -0.81 -14.82 2.00
C THR A 19 -1.56 -16.09 2.36
N ASN A 20 -1.73 -16.35 3.66
CA ASN A 20 -2.59 -17.44 4.13
C ASN A 20 -4.10 -17.18 3.92
N HIS A 21 -4.47 -16.04 3.35
CA HIS A 21 -5.84 -15.69 2.92
C HIS A 21 -6.00 -15.67 1.40
N GLY A 22 -4.93 -15.86 0.62
CA GLY A 22 -4.91 -15.81 -0.83
C GLY A 22 -3.84 -14.88 -1.37
N ASP A 23 -3.73 -14.81 -2.69
CA ASP A 23 -2.72 -14.03 -3.38
C ASP A 23 -3.21 -12.61 -3.68
N ILE A 24 -2.31 -11.65 -3.51
CA ILE A 24 -2.50 -10.25 -3.88
C ILE A 24 -1.43 -9.90 -4.90
N THR A 25 -1.84 -9.58 -6.12
CA THR A 25 -0.92 -9.14 -7.18
C THR A 25 -0.92 -7.63 -7.26
N LEU A 26 0.26 -7.04 -7.32
CA LEU A 26 0.45 -5.59 -7.36
C LEU A 26 1.34 -5.18 -8.51
N ALA A 27 0.99 -4.08 -9.18
CA ALA A 27 1.86 -3.34 -10.07
C ALA A 27 2.65 -2.32 -9.25
N LEU A 28 3.95 -2.15 -9.53
CA LEU A 28 4.79 -1.14 -8.91
C LEU A 28 5.20 -0.06 -9.90
N PHE A 29 5.51 1.14 -9.40
CA PHE A 29 5.77 2.33 -10.20
C PHE A 29 7.19 2.89 -10.01
N PRO A 30 8.25 2.18 -10.51
CA PRO A 30 9.65 2.55 -10.26
C PRO A 30 10.05 3.91 -10.87
N LYS A 31 9.34 4.39 -11.90
CA LYS A 31 9.61 5.71 -12.50
C LYS A 31 9.14 6.88 -11.63
N LEU A 32 8.18 6.66 -10.75
CA LEU A 32 7.56 7.71 -9.92
C LEU A 32 7.95 7.62 -8.44
N ALA A 33 8.36 6.44 -7.98
CA ALA A 33 8.86 6.19 -6.63
C ALA A 33 10.06 5.23 -6.67
N PRO A 34 11.18 5.61 -7.32
CA PRO A 34 12.28 4.71 -7.62
C PRO A 34 12.93 4.10 -6.37
N LYS A 35 13.19 4.89 -5.35
CA LYS A 35 13.81 4.41 -4.11
C LYS A 35 12.88 3.52 -3.30
N THR A 36 11.61 3.86 -3.27
CA THR A 36 10.59 3.09 -2.55
C THR A 36 10.40 1.72 -3.19
N VAL A 37 10.33 1.68 -4.54
CA VAL A 37 10.24 0.41 -5.27
C VAL A 37 11.52 -0.41 -5.11
N GLU A 38 12.70 0.20 -5.24
CA GLU A 38 14.00 -0.47 -5.00
C GLU A 38 14.05 -1.10 -3.61
N ASN A 39 13.61 -0.36 -2.58
CA ASN A 39 13.55 -0.84 -1.21
C ASN A 39 12.64 -2.07 -1.08
N PHE A 40 11.40 -1.95 -1.52
CA PHE A 40 10.40 -3.02 -1.41
C PHE A 40 10.83 -4.27 -2.18
N VAL A 41 11.23 -4.11 -3.43
CA VAL A 41 11.70 -5.22 -4.29
C VAL A 41 12.96 -5.86 -3.72
N GLY A 42 13.92 -5.07 -3.27
CA GLY A 42 15.16 -5.57 -2.68
C GLY A 42 14.92 -6.35 -1.39
N LEU A 43 14.03 -5.88 -0.52
CA LEU A 43 13.62 -6.61 0.69
C LEU A 43 12.87 -7.90 0.33
N ALA A 44 11.95 -7.86 -0.63
CA ALA A 44 11.22 -9.04 -1.10
C ALA A 44 12.16 -10.11 -1.66
N LYS A 45 13.12 -9.73 -2.50
CA LYS A 45 14.14 -10.65 -3.07
C LYS A 45 15.05 -11.27 -2.01
N LYS A 46 15.18 -10.65 -0.85
CA LYS A 46 15.93 -11.19 0.32
C LYS A 46 15.04 -12.01 1.26
N SER A 47 13.81 -12.32 0.87
CA SER A 47 12.84 -13.02 1.73
C SER A 47 12.56 -12.30 3.06
N TYR A 48 12.78 -11.00 3.11
CA TYR A 48 12.62 -10.19 4.32
C TYR A 48 11.18 -10.22 4.85
N TYR A 49 10.20 -10.28 3.94
CA TYR A 49 8.77 -10.29 4.28
C TYR A 49 8.20 -11.69 4.52
N ASP A 50 8.98 -12.76 4.30
CA ASP A 50 8.51 -14.13 4.47
C ASP A 50 8.19 -14.39 5.95
N GLY A 51 6.97 -14.83 6.22
CA GLY A 51 6.47 -15.05 7.59
C GLY A 51 6.05 -13.78 8.35
N VAL A 52 6.17 -12.61 7.76
CA VAL A 52 5.76 -11.34 8.38
C VAL A 52 4.23 -11.18 8.31
N ILE A 53 3.64 -10.67 9.38
CA ILE A 53 2.19 -10.55 9.51
C ILE A 53 1.68 -9.15 9.13
N PHE A 54 0.39 -9.07 8.81
CA PHE A 54 -0.35 -7.82 8.86
C PHE A 54 -0.74 -7.53 10.31
N HIS A 55 0.06 -6.73 10.98
CA HIS A 55 -0.06 -6.47 12.43
C HIS A 55 -1.11 -5.42 12.79
N ARG A 56 -1.62 -4.66 11.82
CA ARG A 56 -2.65 -3.65 12.02
C ARG A 56 -3.62 -3.67 10.85
N VAL A 57 -4.88 -3.99 11.14
CA VAL A 57 -5.94 -4.12 10.16
C VAL A 57 -7.14 -3.32 10.62
N ILE A 58 -7.60 -2.37 9.80
CA ILE A 58 -8.77 -1.54 10.09
C ILE A 58 -9.71 -1.61 8.89
N SER A 59 -10.90 -2.18 9.12
CA SER A 59 -11.97 -2.24 8.11
C SER A 59 -12.36 -0.82 7.67
N ASP A 60 -12.67 -0.66 6.38
CA ASP A 60 -12.95 0.64 5.77
C ASP A 60 -11.80 1.66 5.91
N PHE A 61 -10.58 1.15 5.98
CA PHE A 61 -9.37 1.97 5.97
C PHE A 61 -8.22 1.27 5.22
N MET A 62 -7.43 0.44 5.90
CA MET A 62 -6.23 -0.18 5.31
C MET A 62 -5.83 -1.47 6.04
N ILE A 63 -4.95 -2.25 5.40
CA ILE A 63 -4.22 -3.35 6.04
C ILE A 63 -2.73 -3.03 6.01
N GLN A 64 -2.07 -3.09 7.16
CA GLN A 64 -0.67 -2.71 7.34
C GLN A 64 0.18 -3.88 7.81
N GLY A 65 1.33 -4.04 7.19
CA GLY A 65 2.33 -5.06 7.51
C GLY A 65 3.75 -4.60 7.23
N GLY A 66 4.66 -5.55 7.08
CA GLY A 66 6.06 -5.27 6.74
C GLY A 66 6.98 -5.01 7.92
N ASP A 67 6.50 -5.21 9.15
CA ASP A 67 7.30 -5.17 10.37
C ASP A 67 7.66 -6.60 10.80
N PRO A 68 8.94 -7.01 10.75
CA PRO A 68 9.35 -8.34 11.20
C PRO A 68 9.03 -8.65 12.66
N ASP A 69 8.96 -7.62 13.51
CA ASP A 69 8.62 -7.77 14.93
C ASP A 69 7.08 -7.89 15.13
N GLY A 70 6.29 -7.55 14.13
CA GLY A 70 4.83 -7.69 14.14
C GLY A 70 4.10 -6.85 15.20
N ASN A 71 4.67 -5.74 15.63
CA ASN A 71 4.12 -4.85 16.65
C ASN A 71 3.99 -3.39 16.22
N GLY A 72 4.46 -3.05 15.02
CA GLY A 72 4.40 -1.71 14.43
C GLY A 72 5.60 -0.82 14.76
N THR A 73 6.57 -1.28 15.55
CA THR A 73 7.74 -0.47 15.96
C THR A 73 9.02 -0.86 15.25
N GLY A 74 9.03 -1.99 14.55
CA GLY A 74 10.21 -2.57 13.93
C GLY A 74 10.28 -2.33 12.42
N GLY A 75 11.27 -3.00 11.85
CA GLY A 75 11.56 -2.94 10.43
C GLY A 75 12.57 -1.85 10.05
N THR A 76 13.30 -2.13 9.00
CA THR A 76 14.31 -1.21 8.47
C THR A 76 14.30 -1.27 6.94
N SER A 77 14.81 -0.24 6.30
CA SER A 77 14.97 -0.21 4.85
C SER A 77 16.07 -1.17 4.37
N LEU A 78 16.11 -1.39 3.06
CA LEU A 78 17.17 -2.14 2.37
C LEU A 78 18.59 -1.63 2.72
N TRP A 79 18.71 -0.35 3.07
CA TRP A 79 19.96 0.33 3.39
C TRP A 79 20.22 0.45 4.90
N GLY A 80 19.35 -0.13 5.75
CA GLY A 80 19.51 -0.11 7.20
C GLY A 80 19.27 1.24 7.87
N LYS A 81 18.69 2.21 7.16
CA LYS A 81 18.37 3.55 7.66
C LYS A 81 17.08 4.08 7.00
N PRO A 82 16.37 5.01 7.64
CA PRO A 82 15.21 5.66 7.02
C PRO A 82 15.56 6.33 5.69
N PHE A 83 14.60 6.37 4.77
CA PHE A 83 14.74 7.07 3.49
C PHE A 83 13.60 8.05 3.25
N ALA A 84 13.84 9.01 2.34
CA ALA A 84 12.96 10.12 2.07
C ALA A 84 11.65 9.69 1.38
N ASP A 85 10.61 10.48 1.60
CA ASP A 85 9.35 10.35 0.86
C ASP A 85 9.53 10.67 -0.63
N GLU A 86 8.74 10.00 -1.45
CA GLU A 86 8.70 10.19 -2.90
C GLU A 86 7.26 10.47 -3.33
N PHE A 87 6.78 11.69 -3.09
CA PHE A 87 5.43 12.08 -3.49
C PHE A 87 5.37 12.41 -4.98
N SER A 88 4.32 11.94 -5.64
CA SER A 88 4.08 12.18 -7.06
C SER A 88 2.66 12.73 -7.26
N ASN A 89 2.52 13.70 -8.16
CA ASN A 89 1.22 14.20 -8.60
C ASN A 89 0.50 13.25 -9.58
N GLN A 90 1.03 12.06 -9.80
CA GLN A 90 0.45 11.02 -10.64
C GLN A 90 0.06 9.76 -9.84
N LEU A 91 0.37 9.71 -8.53
CA LEU A 91 0.08 8.58 -7.65
C LEU A 91 -0.72 9.05 -6.44
N PHE A 92 -1.78 8.33 -6.13
CA PHE A 92 -2.75 8.68 -5.11
C PHE A 92 -3.12 7.47 -4.26
N ASN A 93 -3.57 7.70 -3.03
CA ASN A 93 -4.04 6.64 -2.14
C ASN A 93 -5.45 6.15 -2.54
N LEU A 94 -5.60 5.72 -3.79
CA LEU A 94 -6.82 5.09 -4.30
C LEU A 94 -7.07 3.77 -3.59
N ARG A 95 -8.29 3.24 -3.67
CA ARG A 95 -8.56 1.88 -3.20
C ARG A 95 -7.63 0.88 -3.89
N GLY A 96 -6.95 0.05 -3.10
CA GLY A 96 -5.93 -0.88 -3.58
C GLY A 96 -4.53 -0.29 -3.75
N ALA A 97 -4.31 0.98 -3.44
CA ALA A 97 -2.96 1.57 -3.45
C ALA A 97 -2.05 0.89 -2.43
N LEU A 98 -0.80 0.66 -2.82
CA LEU A 98 0.28 0.23 -1.94
C LEU A 98 1.11 1.45 -1.57
N SER A 99 1.17 1.74 -0.28
CA SER A 99 1.81 2.95 0.26
C SER A 99 2.74 2.62 1.43
N MET A 100 3.72 3.49 1.68
CA MET A 100 4.63 3.34 2.80
C MET A 100 4.01 3.84 4.12
N ALA A 101 4.03 3.00 5.14
CA ALA A 101 3.86 3.46 6.51
C ALA A 101 5.09 4.25 6.96
N ASN A 102 4.90 5.25 7.82
CA ASN A 102 5.98 6.07 8.36
C ASN A 102 5.65 6.59 9.77
N ALA A 103 6.65 7.12 10.45
CA ALA A 103 6.54 7.79 11.75
C ALA A 103 6.71 9.32 11.62
N GLY A 104 6.30 9.89 10.50
CA GLY A 104 6.45 11.28 10.12
C GLY A 104 7.24 11.43 8.81
N PRO A 105 7.52 12.66 8.36
CA PRO A 105 8.21 12.92 7.10
C PRO A 105 9.58 12.22 7.01
N ASN A 106 9.85 11.60 5.87
CA ASN A 106 11.16 11.02 5.54
C ASN A 106 11.65 9.93 6.53
N THR A 107 10.72 9.12 7.04
CA THR A 107 11.01 8.03 7.98
C THR A 107 10.65 6.65 7.43
N ASN A 108 10.67 6.47 6.12
CA ASN A 108 10.32 5.20 5.47
C ASN A 108 11.34 4.10 5.82
N GLY A 109 10.83 2.92 6.13
CA GLY A 109 11.60 1.72 6.43
C GLY A 109 11.11 0.52 5.61
N SER A 110 10.58 -0.51 6.26
CA SER A 110 10.03 -1.69 5.59
C SER A 110 8.50 -1.79 5.66
N GLN A 111 7.85 -1.05 6.55
CA GLN A 111 6.40 -1.15 6.74
C GLN A 111 5.64 -0.48 5.61
N PHE A 112 4.57 -1.13 5.19
CA PHE A 112 3.67 -0.66 4.12
C PHE A 112 2.22 -0.93 4.51
N PHE A 113 1.30 -0.32 3.78
CA PHE A 113 -0.13 -0.64 3.86
C PHE A 113 -0.76 -0.72 2.49
N ILE A 114 -1.87 -1.45 2.41
CA ILE A 114 -2.74 -1.50 1.23
C ILE A 114 -4.05 -0.82 1.60
N VAL A 115 -4.44 0.17 0.84
CA VAL A 115 -5.67 0.92 1.04
C VAL A 115 -6.88 0.04 0.73
N GLN A 116 -7.77 -0.13 1.71
CA GLN A 116 -8.96 -0.99 1.59
C GLN A 116 -10.26 -0.19 1.52
N ASN A 117 -10.31 1.03 2.05
CA ASN A 117 -11.53 1.83 2.18
C ASN A 117 -12.35 1.87 0.89
N LYS A 118 -13.65 1.50 1.00
CA LYS A 118 -14.61 1.48 -0.11
C LYS A 118 -15.37 2.78 -0.30
N ASN A 119 -15.41 3.61 0.73
CA ASN A 119 -16.31 4.75 0.78
C ASN A 119 -15.56 6.03 1.16
N VAL A 120 -15.34 6.89 0.18
CA VAL A 120 -14.89 8.26 0.45
C VAL A 120 -16.11 9.13 0.74
N PRO A 121 -16.15 9.87 1.87
CA PRO A 121 -17.28 10.73 2.19
C PRO A 121 -17.57 11.74 1.07
N LYS A 122 -18.86 11.93 0.75
CA LYS A 122 -19.29 12.87 -0.31
C LYS A 122 -18.76 14.29 -0.10
N ARG A 123 -18.64 14.73 1.16
CA ARG A 123 -18.07 16.02 1.51
C ARG A 123 -16.61 16.14 1.03
N ILE A 124 -15.81 15.08 1.21
CA ILE A 124 -14.42 15.06 0.74
C ILE A 124 -14.37 15.10 -0.79
N LEU A 125 -15.15 14.25 -1.47
CA LEU A 125 -15.24 14.24 -2.93
C LEU A 125 -15.62 15.61 -3.51
N SER A 126 -16.58 16.30 -2.90
CA SER A 126 -16.99 17.63 -3.35
C SER A 126 -15.91 18.71 -3.17
N GLN A 127 -15.05 18.56 -2.17
CA GLN A 127 -13.95 19.48 -1.90
C GLN A 127 -12.73 19.24 -2.83
N MET A 128 -12.54 18.02 -3.33
CA MET A 128 -11.35 17.64 -4.11
C MET A 128 -11.16 18.53 -5.34
N LYS A 129 -12.24 18.87 -6.05
CA LYS A 129 -12.19 19.76 -7.20
C LYS A 129 -11.67 21.15 -6.83
N HIS A 130 -12.08 21.67 -5.69
CA HIS A 130 -11.68 23.01 -5.22
C HIS A 130 -10.20 23.06 -4.81
N VAL A 131 -9.64 21.93 -4.36
CA VAL A 131 -8.22 21.85 -4.00
C VAL A 131 -7.34 21.31 -5.13
N GLY A 132 -7.88 21.19 -6.34
CA GLY A 132 -7.10 20.94 -7.55
C GLY A 132 -6.88 19.48 -7.91
N TYR A 133 -7.66 18.55 -7.36
CA TYR A 133 -7.58 17.14 -7.83
C TYR A 133 -8.06 17.02 -9.27
N PRO A 134 -7.36 16.23 -10.09
CA PRO A 134 -7.79 15.92 -11.45
C PRO A 134 -9.13 15.17 -11.48
N GLU A 135 -9.99 15.45 -12.45
CA GLU A 135 -11.32 14.82 -12.55
C GLU A 135 -11.23 13.28 -12.59
N ALA A 136 -10.27 12.73 -13.35
CA ALA A 136 -10.08 11.28 -13.43
C ALA A 136 -9.75 10.65 -12.07
N ILE A 137 -9.03 11.36 -11.22
CA ILE A 137 -8.68 10.91 -9.86
C ILE A 137 -9.87 11.06 -8.93
N ILE A 138 -10.65 12.14 -9.02
CA ILE A 138 -11.89 12.29 -8.26
C ILE A 138 -12.84 11.13 -8.60
N GLU A 139 -12.99 10.79 -9.87
CA GLU A 139 -13.81 9.66 -10.29
C GLU A 139 -13.30 8.33 -9.74
N ALA A 140 -11.98 8.11 -9.73
CA ALA A 140 -11.38 6.93 -9.11
C ALA A 140 -11.67 6.87 -7.60
N TYR A 141 -11.61 7.98 -6.88
CA TYR A 141 -11.93 8.05 -5.46
C TYR A 141 -13.42 7.78 -5.15
N ARG A 142 -14.32 7.89 -6.12
CA ARG A 142 -15.72 7.44 -5.93
C ARG A 142 -15.82 5.93 -5.70
N GLN A 143 -14.80 5.17 -6.13
CA GLN A 143 -14.70 3.72 -5.89
C GLN A 143 -14.00 3.39 -4.57
N GLY A 144 -13.57 4.38 -3.82
CA GLY A 144 -12.87 4.23 -2.54
C GLY A 144 -11.45 4.80 -2.56
N GLY A 145 -10.84 4.77 -1.40
CA GLY A 145 -9.49 5.28 -1.17
C GLY A 145 -9.40 6.15 0.09
N THR A 146 -8.22 6.69 0.32
CA THR A 146 -7.92 7.49 1.50
C THR A 146 -7.23 8.80 1.09
N PRO A 147 -7.96 9.75 0.44
CA PRO A 147 -7.36 10.96 -0.10
C PRO A 147 -6.68 11.85 0.95
N TRP A 148 -7.07 11.73 2.22
CA TRP A 148 -6.42 12.44 3.33
C TRP A 148 -4.99 11.97 3.62
N LEU A 149 -4.55 10.84 3.04
CA LEU A 149 -3.18 10.34 3.12
C LEU A 149 -2.29 10.81 1.97
N ASP A 150 -2.85 11.42 0.93
CA ASP A 150 -2.09 11.96 -0.19
C ASP A 150 -1.13 13.06 0.29
N GLY A 151 0.12 13.00 -0.16
CA GLY A 151 1.17 13.90 0.29
C GLY A 151 1.72 13.64 1.70
N HIS A 152 1.29 12.56 2.37
CA HIS A 152 1.77 12.13 3.69
C HIS A 152 2.43 10.75 3.67
N HIS A 153 2.03 9.90 2.72
CA HIS A 153 2.55 8.54 2.54
C HIS A 153 2.88 8.32 1.08
N THR A 154 4.08 7.80 0.81
CA THR A 154 4.53 7.50 -0.56
C THR A 154 3.73 6.36 -1.15
N VAL A 155 2.95 6.64 -2.18
CA VAL A 155 2.29 5.62 -3.01
C VAL A 155 3.30 5.09 -4.02
N PHE A 156 3.48 3.77 -4.10
CA PHE A 156 4.45 3.17 -5.00
C PHE A 156 3.95 1.94 -5.76
N GLY A 157 2.70 1.52 -5.51
CA GLY A 157 2.07 0.40 -6.20
C GLY A 157 0.55 0.45 -6.16
N GLN A 158 -0.06 -0.52 -6.84
CA GLN A 158 -1.52 -0.68 -6.94
C GLN A 158 -1.87 -2.16 -7.09
N VAL A 159 -2.87 -2.62 -6.36
CA VAL A 159 -3.44 -3.97 -6.52
C VAL A 159 -4.04 -4.10 -7.92
N THR A 160 -3.62 -5.13 -8.65
CA THR A 160 -4.15 -5.50 -9.97
C THR A 160 -5.13 -6.67 -9.87
N THR A 161 -4.84 -7.62 -8.98
CA THR A 161 -5.68 -8.81 -8.72
C THR A 161 -5.61 -9.15 -7.23
N GLY A 162 -6.70 -9.65 -6.66
CA GLY A 162 -6.75 -10.02 -5.24
C GLY A 162 -7.25 -8.92 -4.32
N LEU A 163 -7.95 -7.91 -4.85
CA LEU A 163 -8.56 -6.87 -4.02
C LEU A 163 -9.64 -7.46 -3.08
N GLU A 164 -10.31 -8.54 -3.50
CA GLU A 164 -11.21 -9.33 -2.65
C GLU A 164 -10.49 -9.98 -1.46
N VAL A 165 -9.23 -10.40 -1.65
CA VAL A 165 -8.39 -10.92 -0.55
C VAL A 165 -8.09 -9.81 0.46
N VAL A 166 -7.78 -8.60 0.00
CA VAL A 166 -7.60 -7.42 0.86
C VAL A 166 -8.88 -7.15 1.65
N ASP A 167 -10.06 -7.23 1.02
CA ASP A 167 -11.35 -7.06 1.68
C ASP A 167 -11.62 -8.15 2.74
N GLU A 168 -11.25 -9.40 2.46
CA GLU A 168 -11.41 -10.50 3.42
C GLU A 168 -10.47 -10.33 4.62
N ILE A 169 -9.23 -9.94 4.40
CA ILE A 169 -8.28 -9.61 5.48
C ILE A 169 -8.82 -8.47 6.35
N ALA A 170 -9.42 -7.44 5.73
CA ALA A 170 -9.96 -6.30 6.47
C ALA A 170 -11.13 -6.65 7.41
N LYS A 171 -11.75 -7.82 7.25
CA LYS A 171 -12.89 -8.30 8.06
C LYS A 171 -12.49 -9.22 9.21
N VAL A 172 -11.23 -9.64 9.31
CA VAL A 172 -10.80 -10.58 10.36
C VAL A 172 -11.04 -9.99 11.75
N LYS A 173 -11.24 -10.87 12.71
CA LYS A 173 -11.34 -10.47 14.11
C LYS A 173 -9.99 -9.92 14.59
N ARG A 174 -10.03 -8.86 15.35
CA ARG A 174 -8.84 -8.15 15.84
C ARG A 174 -9.00 -7.76 17.30
N ASP A 175 -7.88 -7.49 17.95
CA ASP A 175 -7.83 -7.01 19.33
C ASP A 175 -8.09 -5.49 19.41
N ALA A 176 -7.98 -4.94 20.62
CA ALA A 176 -8.20 -3.52 20.87
C ALA A 176 -7.15 -2.59 20.21
N MET A 177 -6.03 -3.16 19.73
CA MET A 177 -4.98 -2.45 19.01
C MET A 177 -5.02 -2.69 17.49
N ASP A 178 -6.14 -3.21 16.98
CA ASP A 178 -6.37 -3.53 15.57
C ASP A 178 -5.44 -4.63 15.01
N LYS A 179 -4.85 -5.45 15.88
CA LYS A 179 -4.08 -6.61 15.47
C LYS A 179 -5.01 -7.81 15.28
N PRO A 180 -4.94 -8.52 14.13
CA PRO A 180 -5.69 -9.75 13.93
C PRO A 180 -5.46 -10.77 15.06
N LEU A 181 -6.55 -11.42 15.54
CA LEU A 181 -6.47 -12.46 16.57
C LEU A 181 -5.78 -13.72 16.05
N ASP A 182 -6.07 -14.07 14.78
CA ASP A 182 -5.36 -15.11 14.06
C ASP A 182 -4.45 -14.43 13.06
N ASP A 183 -3.17 -14.81 13.04
CA ASP A 183 -2.18 -14.14 12.21
C ASP A 183 -2.50 -14.21 10.73
N VAL A 184 -2.54 -13.05 10.08
CA VAL A 184 -2.56 -12.90 8.64
C VAL A 184 -1.12 -12.81 8.16
N VAL A 185 -0.65 -13.88 7.53
CA VAL A 185 0.78 -14.08 7.25
C VAL A 185 1.07 -13.90 5.76
N ILE A 186 2.14 -13.17 5.46
CA ILE A 186 2.76 -13.17 4.13
C ILE A 186 3.66 -14.40 4.07
N ASN A 187 3.29 -15.37 3.23
CA ASN A 187 4.13 -16.57 3.03
C ASN A 187 5.39 -16.20 2.27
N THR A 188 5.24 -15.48 1.17
CA THR A 188 6.37 -14.94 0.38
C THR A 188 5.88 -13.84 -0.58
N ILE A 189 6.81 -13.04 -1.09
CA ILE A 189 6.56 -12.07 -2.16
C ILE A 189 7.46 -12.40 -3.34
N THR A 190 6.87 -12.76 -4.48
CA THR A 190 7.57 -13.03 -5.73
C THR A 190 7.57 -11.79 -6.61
N VAL A 191 8.73 -11.44 -7.16
CA VAL A 191 8.91 -10.26 -8.03
C VAL A 191 9.08 -10.70 -9.47
N THR A 192 8.33 -10.07 -10.38
CA THR A 192 8.48 -10.22 -11.85
C THR A 192 8.78 -8.84 -12.45
N GLU A 193 9.90 -8.73 -13.12
CA GLU A 193 10.32 -7.53 -13.88
C GLU A 193 10.19 -7.84 -15.37
N ALA A 194 9.53 -6.95 -16.12
CA ALA A 194 9.35 -7.06 -17.58
C ALA A 194 10.50 -6.39 -18.34
#